data_1b0d82b2423f8612b9b7d416b0a8ba2a
#
_entry.id   1b0d82b2423f8612b9b7d416b0a8ba2a
#
_cell.length_a   1.000
_cell.length_b   1.000
_cell.length_c   1.000
_cell.angle_alpha   90.00
_cell.angle_beta   90.00
_cell.angle_gamma   90.00
#
_symmetry.space_group_name_H-M   'P 1'
#
loop_
_entity.id
_entity.type
_entity.pdbx_description
1 polymer ?
#
loop_
_entity_poly.entity_id
_entity_poly.type
_entity_poly.pdbx_seq_one_letter_code
_entity_poly.pdbx_strand_id
1 'polypeptide(L)'
;QNPTDDNPITNPENNSEQRKKVLKAMLDQNYISEEDYEDALGDDVYTRVQTTNQKKSNDSESGNSYYVDAVIDNVFEDLKEKLGYTETQAYNALYRDGLRIYSCQDEELQSICDKVIGNDANYPTGTPSYLTYHLAVEGPDGTVTEYTELDLQQFYIQSGKEITLYFDNEQKAKHMIAKFRKAMTLGGAKTKEETIRLVKQPQASFVLMEQGTGKVRAIVGGRGGKTSSRTLNRATSSVRQPGTVLSTLAAYLPALDTCGMTLGTVVEDAPYRYTDTDHMVQNTA
;
A
#
# COMPACT_ATOMS: atom_id res chain seq x y z
N GLN A 1 4.92 -26.42 3.02
CA GLN A 1 4.87 -25.49 4.16
C GLN A 1 3.60 -24.68 4.06
N ASN A 2 2.83 -24.62 5.14
CA ASN A 2 1.63 -23.80 5.25
C ASN A 2 1.99 -22.55 6.10
N PRO A 3 2.16 -21.37 5.50
CA PRO A 3 2.60 -20.19 6.23
C PRO A 3 1.67 -19.77 7.37
N THR A 4 0.40 -20.13 7.31
CA THR A 4 -0.59 -19.81 8.33
C THR A 4 -0.54 -20.79 9.50
N ASP A 5 -0.54 -22.07 9.21
CA ASP A 5 -0.55 -23.13 10.24
C ASP A 5 0.82 -23.30 10.90
N ASP A 6 1.90 -23.03 10.16
CA ASP A 6 3.28 -23.11 10.65
C ASP A 6 3.83 -21.74 11.10
N ASN A 7 2.99 -20.74 11.37
CA ASN A 7 3.41 -19.41 11.76
C ASN A 7 3.99 -19.42 13.20
N PRO A 8 5.26 -19.02 13.40
CA PRO A 8 5.92 -19.07 14.71
C PRO A 8 5.33 -18.10 15.75
N ILE A 9 4.55 -17.10 15.29
CA ILE A 9 3.92 -16.11 16.15
C ILE A 9 2.54 -16.59 16.63
N THR A 10 1.70 -17.07 15.71
CA THR A 10 0.32 -17.46 16.00
C THR A 10 0.20 -18.93 16.40
N ASN A 11 1.06 -19.80 15.88
CA ASN A 11 1.05 -21.26 16.11
C ASN A 11 2.46 -21.77 16.44
N PRO A 12 3.08 -21.32 17.55
CA PRO A 12 4.46 -21.68 17.89
C PRO A 12 4.67 -23.19 18.10
N GLU A 13 3.65 -23.91 18.57
CA GLU A 13 3.72 -25.36 18.79
C GLU A 13 3.84 -26.11 17.46
N ASN A 14 2.99 -25.83 16.48
CA ASN A 14 3.06 -26.44 15.15
C ASN A 14 4.40 -26.10 14.46
N ASN A 15 4.82 -24.85 14.55
CA ASN A 15 6.11 -24.44 13.99
C ASN A 15 7.27 -25.20 14.66
N SER A 16 7.23 -25.40 15.97
CA SER A 16 8.24 -26.16 16.72
C SER A 16 8.35 -27.61 16.22
N GLU A 17 7.21 -28.26 15.99
CA GLU A 17 7.20 -29.62 15.45
C GLU A 17 7.79 -29.69 14.04
N GLN A 18 7.44 -28.74 13.17
CA GLN A 18 8.00 -28.68 11.83
C GLN A 18 9.50 -28.35 11.86
N ARG A 19 9.94 -27.43 12.72
CA ARG A 19 11.34 -27.11 12.95
C ARG A 19 12.15 -28.36 13.32
N LYS A 20 11.64 -29.17 14.26
CA LYS A 20 12.30 -30.43 14.66
C LYS A 20 12.44 -31.40 13.49
N LYS A 21 11.40 -31.54 12.65
CA LYS A 21 11.45 -32.39 11.46
C LYS A 21 12.49 -31.91 10.45
N VAL A 22 12.57 -30.60 10.23
CA VAL A 22 13.56 -30.01 9.31
C VAL A 22 14.97 -30.19 9.85
N LEU A 23 15.22 -29.88 11.12
CA LEU A 23 16.55 -30.06 11.75
C LEU A 23 16.98 -31.54 11.69
N LYS A 24 16.06 -32.47 11.96
CA LYS A 24 16.34 -33.91 11.85
C LYS A 24 16.70 -34.32 10.42
N ALA A 25 16.00 -33.82 9.41
CA ALA A 25 16.31 -34.11 8.02
C ALA A 25 17.67 -33.50 7.60
N MET A 26 18.04 -32.32 8.15
CA MET A 26 19.37 -31.71 7.91
C MET A 26 20.48 -32.54 8.53
N LEU A 27 20.28 -33.09 9.73
CA LEU A 27 21.24 -34.01 10.38
C LEU A 27 21.37 -35.31 9.56
N ASP A 28 20.25 -35.95 9.20
CA ASP A 28 20.23 -37.21 8.45
C ASP A 28 20.90 -37.09 7.07
N GLN A 29 20.90 -35.88 6.50
CA GLN A 29 21.55 -35.56 5.21
C GLN A 29 22.95 -34.97 5.37
N ASN A 30 23.49 -34.90 6.58
CA ASN A 30 24.82 -34.35 6.91
C ASN A 30 25.01 -32.86 6.54
N TYR A 31 23.93 -32.06 6.57
CA TYR A 31 24.02 -30.60 6.41
C TYR A 31 24.43 -29.91 7.72
N ILE A 32 24.17 -30.51 8.88
CA ILE A 32 24.57 -30.05 10.20
C ILE A 32 25.17 -31.20 11.00
N SER A 33 25.99 -30.90 11.97
CA SER A 33 26.55 -31.87 12.91
C SER A 33 25.51 -32.24 14.00
N GLU A 34 25.77 -33.28 14.77
CA GLU A 34 24.96 -33.68 15.91
C GLU A 34 24.98 -32.60 17.01
N GLU A 35 26.13 -31.95 17.22
CA GLU A 35 26.30 -30.83 18.14
C GLU A 35 25.43 -29.64 17.71
N ASP A 36 25.49 -29.22 16.43
CA ASP A 36 24.65 -28.14 15.88
C ASP A 36 23.16 -28.48 15.98
N TYR A 37 22.80 -29.75 15.82
CA TYR A 37 21.40 -30.18 15.94
C TYR A 37 20.89 -30.05 17.38
N GLU A 38 21.66 -30.50 18.38
CA GLU A 38 21.31 -30.39 19.79
C GLU A 38 21.26 -28.93 20.25
N ASP A 39 22.23 -28.12 19.87
CA ASP A 39 22.27 -26.67 20.13
C ASP A 39 21.04 -25.97 19.52
N ALA A 40 20.70 -26.31 18.28
CA ALA A 40 19.52 -25.75 17.64
C ALA A 40 18.23 -26.18 18.31
N LEU A 41 18.11 -27.38 18.86
CA LEU A 41 16.93 -27.82 19.60
C LEU A 41 16.82 -27.14 20.97
N GLY A 42 17.94 -26.88 21.62
CA GLY A 42 18.01 -26.20 22.92
C GLY A 42 17.74 -24.70 22.84
N ASP A 43 17.83 -24.12 21.64
CA ASP A 43 17.66 -22.68 21.47
C ASP A 43 16.21 -22.21 21.60
N ASP A 44 15.95 -21.34 22.57
CA ASP A 44 14.63 -20.76 22.85
C ASP A 44 14.27 -19.63 21.84
N VAL A 45 14.07 -20.04 20.58
CA VAL A 45 13.69 -19.14 19.48
C VAL A 45 12.32 -18.51 19.73
N TYR A 46 11.39 -19.27 20.30
CA TYR A 46 9.99 -18.83 20.40
C TYR A 46 9.80 -17.70 21.40
N THR A 47 10.47 -17.73 22.55
CA THR A 47 10.46 -16.61 23.49
C THR A 47 11.04 -15.36 22.85
N ARG A 48 12.12 -15.46 22.07
CA ARG A 48 12.70 -14.31 21.34
C ARG A 48 11.75 -13.77 20.29
N VAL A 49 11.10 -14.63 19.50
CA VAL A 49 10.11 -14.26 18.49
C VAL A 49 8.92 -13.56 19.15
N GLN A 50 8.38 -14.11 20.25
CA GLN A 50 7.26 -13.48 20.96
C GLN A 50 7.65 -12.15 21.61
N THR A 51 8.84 -12.04 22.20
CA THR A 51 9.34 -10.79 22.77
C THR A 51 9.52 -9.72 21.70
N THR A 52 10.04 -10.09 20.52
CA THR A 52 10.19 -9.18 19.39
C THR A 52 8.83 -8.74 18.85
N ASN A 53 7.86 -9.66 18.77
CA ASN A 53 6.50 -9.36 18.35
C ASN A 53 5.79 -8.43 19.33
N GLN A 54 5.94 -8.65 20.65
CA GLN A 54 5.39 -7.76 21.68
C GLN A 54 6.02 -6.37 21.64
N LYS A 55 7.32 -6.26 21.42
CA LYS A 55 7.99 -4.96 21.22
C LYS A 55 7.45 -4.27 19.97
N LYS A 56 7.31 -4.98 18.85
CA LYS A 56 6.69 -4.43 17.63
C LYS A 56 5.24 -4.02 17.83
N SER A 57 4.44 -4.76 18.60
CA SER A 57 3.05 -4.37 18.90
C SER A 57 2.96 -3.13 19.79
N ASN A 58 3.93 -2.90 20.64
CA ASN A 58 4.01 -1.70 21.48
C ASN A 58 4.62 -0.48 20.75
N ASP A 59 5.52 -0.74 19.77
CA ASP A 59 6.10 0.28 18.89
C ASP A 59 5.28 0.51 17.61
N SER A 60 4.31 -0.35 17.31
CA SER A 60 3.63 -0.43 16.01
C SER A 60 2.37 0.41 15.87
N GLU A 61 2.32 1.59 16.49
CA GLU A 61 1.51 2.66 15.91
C GLU A 61 2.20 3.34 14.71
N SER A 62 3.44 2.96 14.38
CA SER A 62 4.16 3.53 13.24
C SER A 62 4.71 2.44 12.31
N GLY A 63 3.93 2.02 11.32
CA GLY A 63 4.51 1.46 10.10
C GLY A 63 5.48 2.47 9.46
N ASN A 64 6.34 2.02 8.52
CA ASN A 64 7.20 2.93 7.76
C ASN A 64 6.41 4.12 7.21
N SER A 65 7.00 5.30 7.18
CA SER A 65 6.38 6.45 6.52
C SER A 65 6.18 6.19 5.02
N TYR A 66 5.32 6.96 4.38
CA TYR A 66 5.15 6.88 2.92
C TYR A 66 6.46 7.15 2.17
N TYR A 67 7.29 8.02 2.73
CA TYR A 67 8.61 8.31 2.17
C TYR A 67 9.53 7.09 2.24
N VAL A 68 9.62 6.45 3.41
CA VAL A 68 10.46 5.27 3.61
C VAL A 68 10.02 4.11 2.71
N ASP A 69 8.70 3.87 2.59
CA ASP A 69 8.18 2.85 1.67
C ASP A 69 8.58 3.15 0.22
N ALA A 70 8.44 4.41 -0.22
CA ALA A 70 8.84 4.81 -1.57
C ALA A 70 10.34 4.63 -1.82
N VAL A 71 11.19 4.91 -0.81
CA VAL A 71 12.64 4.67 -0.91
C VAL A 71 12.94 3.18 -1.01
N ILE A 72 12.28 2.35 -0.21
CA ILE A 72 12.44 0.89 -0.26
C ILE A 72 12.07 0.36 -1.65
N ASP A 73 10.92 0.78 -2.19
CA ASP A 73 10.45 0.35 -3.50
C ASP A 73 11.43 0.78 -4.62
N ASN A 74 11.91 2.02 -4.59
CA ASN A 74 12.90 2.51 -5.55
C ASN A 74 14.22 1.74 -5.47
N VAL A 75 14.75 1.50 -4.27
CA VAL A 75 16.00 0.75 -4.10
C VAL A 75 15.82 -0.70 -4.54
N PHE A 76 14.67 -1.31 -4.25
CA PHE A 76 14.37 -2.67 -4.69
C PHE A 76 14.39 -2.80 -6.23
N GLU A 77 13.74 -1.87 -6.93
CA GLU A 77 13.77 -1.85 -8.39
C GLU A 77 15.17 -1.52 -8.94
N ASP A 78 15.90 -0.59 -8.34
CA ASP A 78 17.27 -0.26 -8.72
C ASP A 78 18.23 -1.46 -8.58
N LEU A 79 18.09 -2.26 -7.53
CA LEU A 79 18.87 -3.49 -7.35
C LEU A 79 18.59 -4.51 -8.45
N LYS A 80 17.34 -4.62 -8.90
CA LYS A 80 16.93 -5.52 -9.99
C LYS A 80 17.38 -4.99 -11.34
N GLU A 81 17.05 -3.75 -11.66
CA GLU A 81 17.25 -3.18 -13.00
C GLU A 81 18.72 -2.80 -13.27
N LYS A 82 19.39 -2.20 -12.29
CA LYS A 82 20.77 -1.69 -12.47
C LYS A 82 21.86 -2.70 -12.12
N LEU A 83 21.59 -3.56 -11.11
CA LEU A 83 22.57 -4.56 -10.65
C LEU A 83 22.22 -5.98 -11.10
N GLY A 84 21.08 -6.21 -11.72
CA GLY A 84 20.66 -7.51 -12.23
C GLY A 84 20.32 -8.52 -11.12
N TYR A 85 19.97 -8.06 -9.93
CA TYR A 85 19.60 -8.94 -8.83
C TYR A 85 18.27 -9.63 -9.11
N THR A 86 18.16 -10.90 -8.71
CA THR A 86 16.85 -11.55 -8.62
C THR A 86 16.03 -10.92 -7.48
N GLU A 87 14.72 -11.12 -7.47
CA GLU A 87 13.86 -10.62 -6.38
C GLU A 87 14.33 -11.06 -5.00
N THR A 88 14.75 -12.34 -4.89
CA THR A 88 15.27 -12.88 -3.63
C THR A 88 16.58 -12.21 -3.20
N GLN A 89 17.49 -11.94 -4.14
CA GLN A 89 18.74 -11.24 -3.87
C GLN A 89 18.49 -9.79 -3.45
N ALA A 90 17.61 -9.08 -4.16
CA ALA A 90 17.24 -7.72 -3.83
C ALA A 90 16.58 -7.63 -2.44
N TYR A 91 15.69 -8.57 -2.13
CA TYR A 91 15.08 -8.68 -0.81
C TYR A 91 16.11 -8.92 0.30
N ASN A 92 17.04 -9.85 0.09
CA ASN A 92 18.09 -10.14 1.08
C ASN A 92 19.00 -8.94 1.28
N ALA A 93 19.43 -8.27 0.20
CA ALA A 93 20.23 -7.05 0.28
C ALA A 93 19.54 -5.97 1.13
N LEU A 94 18.26 -5.73 0.92
CA LEU A 94 17.48 -4.73 1.67
C LEU A 94 17.31 -5.05 3.15
N TYR A 95 17.04 -6.33 3.49
CA TYR A 95 16.55 -6.66 4.83
C TYR A 95 17.53 -7.50 5.67
N ARG A 96 18.59 -8.06 5.07
CA ARG A 96 19.51 -8.98 5.75
C ARG A 96 20.98 -8.59 5.65
N ASP A 97 21.39 -8.03 4.51
CA ASP A 97 22.82 -7.83 4.24
C ASP A 97 23.36 -6.50 4.78
N GLY A 98 22.53 -5.75 5.54
CA GLY A 98 22.95 -4.53 6.22
C GLY A 98 23.17 -3.34 5.30
N LEU A 99 22.41 -3.25 4.19
CA LEU A 99 22.45 -2.14 3.26
C LEU A 99 22.16 -0.80 3.97
N ARG A 100 22.99 0.21 3.72
CA ARG A 100 22.80 1.57 4.21
C ARG A 100 22.28 2.44 3.10
N ILE A 101 21.08 3.00 3.28
CA ILE A 101 20.39 3.83 2.30
C ILE A 101 20.39 5.28 2.78
N TYR A 102 20.96 6.19 1.99
CA TYR A 102 20.96 7.61 2.24
C TYR A 102 19.90 8.27 1.36
N SER A 103 18.94 8.94 1.98
CA SER A 103 17.85 9.61 1.28
C SER A 103 17.94 11.13 1.40
N CYS A 104 17.11 11.84 0.65
CA CYS A 104 16.99 13.29 0.70
C CYS A 104 15.84 13.74 1.62
N GLN A 105 15.27 12.84 2.40
CA GLN A 105 14.19 13.16 3.35
C GLN A 105 14.65 14.22 4.33
N ASP A 106 13.77 15.16 4.63
CA ASP A 106 13.89 16.11 5.72
C ASP A 106 12.82 15.75 6.76
N GLU A 107 13.26 15.31 7.94
CA GLU A 107 12.36 14.79 8.98
C GLU A 107 11.41 15.88 9.52
N GLU A 108 11.88 17.12 9.62
CA GLU A 108 11.06 18.24 10.10
C GLU A 108 9.98 18.59 9.09
N LEU A 109 10.36 18.73 7.82
CA LEU A 109 9.41 18.98 6.73
C LEU A 109 8.42 17.83 6.56
N GLN A 110 8.88 16.57 6.66
CA GLN A 110 7.99 15.40 6.63
C GLN A 110 6.96 15.46 7.77
N SER A 111 7.41 15.74 9.00
CA SER A 111 6.51 15.84 10.15
C SER A 111 5.45 16.94 10.00
N ILE A 112 5.84 18.09 9.44
CA ILE A 112 4.91 19.18 9.14
C ILE A 112 3.88 18.74 8.11
N CYS A 113 4.33 18.12 7.00
CA CYS A 113 3.44 17.64 5.95
C CYS A 113 2.46 16.57 6.47
N ASP A 114 2.95 15.61 7.27
CA ASP A 114 2.11 14.57 7.88
C ASP A 114 1.03 15.17 8.80
N LYS A 115 1.40 16.16 9.62
CA LYS A 115 0.44 16.86 10.50
C LYS A 115 -0.63 17.62 9.73
N VAL A 116 -0.24 18.32 8.65
CA VAL A 116 -1.18 19.12 7.86
C VAL A 116 -2.14 18.22 7.08
N ILE A 117 -1.62 17.22 6.37
CA ILE A 117 -2.43 16.29 5.57
C ILE A 117 -3.24 15.34 6.46
N GLY A 118 -2.72 14.96 7.63
CA GLY A 118 -3.42 14.11 8.59
C GLY A 118 -4.52 14.79 9.40
N ASN A 119 -4.55 16.14 9.44
CA ASN A 119 -5.50 16.88 10.25
C ASN A 119 -6.88 16.93 9.59
N ASP A 120 -7.86 16.27 10.19
CA ASP A 120 -9.25 16.24 9.71
C ASP A 120 -9.90 17.63 9.58
N ALA A 121 -9.46 18.62 10.36
CA ALA A 121 -9.97 19.98 10.28
C ALA A 121 -9.68 20.69 8.93
N ASN A 122 -8.70 20.20 8.18
CA ASN A 122 -8.36 20.71 6.85
C ASN A 122 -9.25 20.16 5.73
N TYR A 123 -10.22 19.31 6.06
CA TYR A 123 -11.10 18.67 5.08
C TYR A 123 -12.57 19.04 5.33
N PRO A 124 -13.43 18.99 4.30
CA PRO A 124 -14.85 19.19 4.46
C PRO A 124 -15.45 18.24 5.48
N THR A 125 -16.37 18.74 6.29
CA THR A 125 -17.13 17.93 7.26
C THR A 125 -18.25 17.15 6.58
N GLY A 126 -18.71 16.05 7.19
CA GLY A 126 -19.84 15.27 6.69
C GLY A 126 -19.56 14.47 5.41
N THR A 127 -18.28 14.26 5.09
CA THR A 127 -17.90 13.45 3.93
C THR A 127 -17.96 11.97 4.25
N PRO A 128 -18.41 11.11 3.30
CA PRO A 128 -18.49 9.67 3.52
C PRO A 128 -17.12 9.02 3.57
N SER A 129 -17.06 7.82 4.16
CA SER A 129 -15.89 6.96 4.10
C SER A 129 -16.07 5.89 3.03
N TYR A 130 -15.00 5.60 2.28
CA TYR A 130 -14.96 4.50 1.33
C TYR A 130 -14.66 3.19 2.04
N LEU A 131 -15.45 2.15 1.76
CA LEU A 131 -15.22 0.81 2.30
C LEU A 131 -14.15 0.09 1.47
N THR A 132 -13.09 -0.36 2.13
CA THR A 132 -12.19 -1.40 1.63
C THR A 132 -12.46 -2.66 2.43
N TYR A 133 -12.70 -3.76 1.74
CA TYR A 133 -13.12 -5.02 2.34
C TYR A 133 -12.38 -6.20 1.71
N HIS A 134 -11.89 -7.09 2.55
CA HIS A 134 -11.33 -8.36 2.15
C HIS A 134 -11.89 -9.46 3.05
N LEU A 135 -12.33 -10.56 2.46
CA LEU A 135 -12.85 -11.73 3.16
C LEU A 135 -12.31 -12.99 2.49
N ALA A 136 -11.57 -13.79 3.23
CA ALA A 136 -11.16 -15.14 2.84
C ALA A 136 -12.07 -16.17 3.53
N VAL A 137 -12.69 -17.03 2.74
CA VAL A 137 -13.61 -18.09 3.19
C VAL A 137 -13.05 -19.45 2.79
N GLU A 138 -12.95 -20.35 3.75
CA GLU A 138 -12.53 -21.73 3.54
C GLU A 138 -13.77 -22.63 3.44
N GLY A 139 -13.91 -23.30 2.29
CA GLY A 139 -14.96 -24.28 2.04
C GLY A 139 -14.75 -25.59 2.80
N PRO A 140 -15.76 -26.47 2.86
CA PRO A 140 -15.66 -27.78 3.52
C PRO A 140 -14.62 -28.71 2.86
N ASP A 141 -14.24 -28.43 1.63
CA ASP A 141 -13.21 -29.13 0.84
C ASP A 141 -11.80 -28.57 1.04
N GLY A 142 -11.64 -27.56 1.92
CA GLY A 142 -10.37 -26.85 2.15
C GLY A 142 -10.02 -25.79 1.11
N THR A 143 -10.90 -25.56 0.11
CA THR A 143 -10.69 -24.50 -0.89
C THR A 143 -10.88 -23.13 -0.27
N VAL A 144 -9.92 -22.23 -0.45
CA VAL A 144 -10.02 -20.84 0.02
C VAL A 144 -10.48 -19.94 -1.13
N THR A 145 -11.58 -19.22 -0.90
CA THR A 145 -12.11 -18.22 -1.82
C THR A 145 -11.98 -16.84 -1.20
N GLU A 146 -11.45 -15.90 -1.98
CA GLU A 146 -11.25 -14.51 -1.55
C GLU A 146 -12.31 -13.61 -2.18
N TYR A 147 -12.83 -12.69 -1.40
CA TYR A 147 -13.82 -11.69 -1.79
C TYR A 147 -13.37 -10.30 -1.39
N THR A 148 -13.74 -9.32 -2.20
CA THR A 148 -13.41 -7.90 -2.04
C THR A 148 -14.67 -7.05 -1.84
N GLU A 149 -14.51 -5.75 -1.65
CA GLU A 149 -15.63 -4.79 -1.64
C GLU A 149 -16.40 -4.78 -2.96
N LEU A 150 -15.77 -5.12 -4.08
CA LEU A 150 -16.43 -5.19 -5.39
C LEU A 150 -17.37 -6.40 -5.46
N ASP A 151 -16.98 -7.54 -4.90
CA ASP A 151 -17.83 -8.73 -4.80
C ASP A 151 -19.04 -8.47 -3.89
N LEU A 152 -18.82 -7.75 -2.78
CA LEU A 152 -19.90 -7.28 -1.92
C LEU A 152 -20.87 -6.38 -2.70
N GLN A 153 -20.36 -5.43 -3.48
CA GLN A 153 -21.20 -4.57 -4.32
C GLN A 153 -21.99 -5.39 -5.34
N GLN A 154 -21.33 -6.30 -6.03
CA GLN A 154 -21.96 -7.16 -7.04
C GLN A 154 -23.05 -8.07 -6.45
N PHE A 155 -22.82 -8.62 -5.25
CA PHE A 155 -23.84 -9.40 -4.52
C PHE A 155 -25.14 -8.61 -4.29
N TYR A 156 -25.03 -7.32 -3.93
CA TYR A 156 -26.20 -6.49 -3.74
C TYR A 156 -26.88 -6.12 -5.06
N ILE A 157 -26.11 -5.82 -6.11
CA ILE A 157 -26.64 -5.55 -7.46
C ILE A 157 -27.43 -6.75 -7.98
N GLN A 158 -26.91 -7.96 -7.83
CA GLN A 158 -27.59 -9.21 -8.20
C GLN A 158 -28.86 -9.44 -7.38
N SER A 159 -28.91 -8.93 -6.15
CA SER A 159 -30.11 -8.96 -5.30
C SER A 159 -31.13 -7.85 -5.63
N GLY A 160 -30.95 -7.12 -6.74
CA GLY A 160 -31.79 -6.01 -7.15
C GLY A 160 -31.63 -4.73 -6.33
N LYS A 161 -30.49 -4.58 -5.63
CA LYS A 161 -30.19 -3.39 -4.83
C LYS A 161 -28.92 -2.73 -5.33
N GLU A 162 -29.05 -1.55 -5.88
CA GLU A 162 -27.90 -0.72 -6.19
C GLU A 162 -27.35 -0.12 -4.90
N ILE A 163 -26.06 -0.36 -4.63
CA ILE A 163 -25.35 0.16 -3.46
C ILE A 163 -24.10 0.93 -3.88
N THR A 164 -23.75 1.90 -3.05
CA THR A 164 -22.44 2.57 -3.11
C THR A 164 -21.51 2.01 -2.04
N LEU A 165 -20.22 2.02 -2.31
CA LEU A 165 -19.18 1.67 -1.32
C LEU A 165 -18.79 2.86 -0.42
N TYR A 166 -19.51 3.96 -0.52
CA TYR A 166 -19.33 5.14 0.32
C TYR A 166 -20.38 5.15 1.43
N PHE A 167 -19.92 5.24 2.67
CA PHE A 167 -20.75 5.16 3.87
C PHE A 167 -20.56 6.36 4.78
N ASP A 168 -21.66 6.99 5.16
CA ASP A 168 -21.69 8.06 6.17
C ASP A 168 -21.63 7.50 7.60
N ASN A 169 -21.96 6.21 7.76
CA ASN A 169 -22.07 5.56 9.04
C ASN A 169 -21.48 4.14 9.00
N GLU A 170 -20.54 3.89 9.91
CA GLU A 170 -19.88 2.61 10.07
C GLU A 170 -20.84 1.43 10.34
N GLN A 171 -21.93 1.69 11.10
CA GLN A 171 -22.90 0.65 11.41
C GLN A 171 -23.64 0.15 10.16
N LYS A 172 -23.93 1.03 9.20
CA LYS A 172 -24.53 0.63 7.92
C LYS A 172 -23.59 -0.29 7.14
N ALA A 173 -22.30 0.07 7.08
CA ALA A 173 -21.29 -0.75 6.43
C ALA A 173 -21.19 -2.14 7.09
N LYS A 174 -21.07 -2.19 8.42
CA LYS A 174 -21.02 -3.45 9.20
C LYS A 174 -22.25 -4.32 8.98
N HIS A 175 -23.45 -3.74 8.92
CA HIS A 175 -24.68 -4.49 8.66
C HIS A 175 -24.68 -5.14 7.27
N MET A 176 -24.24 -4.41 6.26
CA MET A 176 -24.16 -4.92 4.89
C MET A 176 -23.10 -6.02 4.77
N ILE A 177 -21.94 -5.82 5.37
CA ILE A 177 -20.85 -6.81 5.42
C ILE A 177 -21.34 -8.08 6.11
N ALA A 178 -21.98 -7.98 7.26
CA ALA A 178 -22.48 -9.14 7.99
C ALA A 178 -23.45 -9.99 7.17
N LYS A 179 -24.32 -9.36 6.39
CA LYS A 179 -25.25 -10.06 5.48
C LYS A 179 -24.51 -10.75 4.34
N PHE A 180 -23.53 -10.08 3.72
CA PHE A 180 -22.69 -10.64 2.67
C PHE A 180 -21.88 -11.83 3.20
N ARG A 181 -21.13 -11.66 4.29
CA ARG A 181 -20.37 -12.73 4.94
C ARG A 181 -21.24 -13.95 5.24
N LYS A 182 -22.44 -13.74 5.82
CA LYS A 182 -23.37 -14.84 6.08
C LYS A 182 -23.75 -15.59 4.80
N ALA A 183 -23.91 -14.89 3.67
CA ALA A 183 -24.21 -15.54 2.40
C ALA A 183 -23.00 -16.34 1.86
N MET A 184 -21.78 -15.80 2.00
CA MET A 184 -20.56 -16.48 1.53
C MET A 184 -20.14 -17.65 2.41
N THR A 185 -20.59 -17.69 3.67
CA THR A 185 -20.31 -18.80 4.60
C THR A 185 -21.43 -19.84 4.67
N LEU A 186 -22.37 -19.86 3.72
CA LEU A 186 -23.38 -20.90 3.61
C LEU A 186 -22.76 -22.25 3.23
N GLY A 187 -23.42 -23.35 3.64
CA GLY A 187 -22.98 -24.70 3.27
C GLY A 187 -21.79 -25.24 4.09
N GLY A 188 -21.49 -24.65 5.26
CA GLY A 188 -20.44 -25.13 6.16
C GLY A 188 -19.08 -24.49 5.94
N ALA A 189 -18.98 -23.53 5.04
CA ALA A 189 -17.77 -22.72 4.83
C ALA A 189 -17.50 -21.82 6.06
N LYS A 190 -16.23 -21.55 6.35
CA LYS A 190 -15.79 -20.76 7.51
C LYS A 190 -15.00 -19.54 7.09
N THR A 191 -15.19 -18.43 7.81
CA THR A 191 -14.33 -17.26 7.65
C THR A 191 -12.93 -17.60 8.14
N LYS A 192 -11.93 -17.49 7.26
CA LYS A 192 -10.51 -17.66 7.56
C LYS A 192 -9.86 -16.32 7.94
N GLU A 193 -10.15 -15.28 7.17
CA GLU A 193 -9.65 -13.94 7.40
C GLU A 193 -10.72 -12.91 6.99
N GLU A 194 -10.83 -11.82 7.73
CA GLU A 194 -11.70 -10.71 7.39
C GLU A 194 -11.03 -9.39 7.74
N THR A 195 -10.93 -8.50 6.77
CA THR A 195 -10.42 -7.13 6.97
C THR A 195 -11.45 -6.11 6.53
N ILE A 196 -11.80 -5.20 7.41
CA ILE A 196 -12.75 -4.11 7.17
C ILE A 196 -12.04 -2.79 7.45
N ARG A 197 -11.98 -1.89 6.45
CA ARG A 197 -11.43 -0.54 6.62
C ARG A 197 -12.38 0.49 6.01
N LEU A 198 -12.69 1.52 6.78
CA LEU A 198 -13.41 2.70 6.33
C LEU A 198 -12.42 3.84 6.14
N VAL A 199 -12.15 4.16 4.89
CA VAL A 199 -11.16 5.16 4.49
C VAL A 199 -11.86 6.49 4.31
N LYS A 200 -11.58 7.46 5.18
CA LYS A 200 -12.17 8.82 5.13
C LYS A 200 -11.96 9.46 3.77
N GLN A 201 -12.97 10.16 3.26
CA GLN A 201 -12.90 10.91 2.00
C GLN A 201 -13.10 12.41 2.26
N PRO A 202 -12.62 13.31 1.38
CA PRO A 202 -11.70 13.03 0.28
C PRO A 202 -10.30 12.61 0.78
N GLN A 203 -9.58 11.88 -0.06
CA GLN A 203 -8.16 11.59 0.16
C GLN A 203 -7.29 12.69 -0.44
N ALA A 204 -6.12 12.90 0.16
CA ALA A 204 -5.11 13.80 -0.37
C ALA A 204 -3.74 13.13 -0.35
N SER A 205 -2.89 13.48 -1.29
CA SER A 205 -1.48 13.12 -1.28
C SER A 205 -0.64 14.36 -1.58
N PHE A 206 0.59 14.37 -1.10
CA PHE A 206 1.46 15.53 -1.22
C PHE A 206 2.92 15.11 -1.41
N VAL A 207 3.63 15.82 -2.28
CA VAL A 207 5.07 15.66 -2.48
C VAL A 207 5.72 17.04 -2.35
N LEU A 208 6.72 17.14 -1.51
CA LEU A 208 7.55 18.34 -1.37
C LEU A 208 8.89 18.11 -2.06
N MET A 209 9.15 18.89 -3.08
CA MET A 209 10.39 18.83 -3.87
C MET A 209 11.15 20.16 -3.78
N GLU A 210 12.45 20.09 -3.62
CA GLU A 210 13.33 21.24 -3.64
C GLU A 210 13.54 21.71 -5.08
N GLN A 211 13.19 22.96 -5.36
CA GLN A 211 13.39 23.58 -6.67
C GLN A 211 14.89 23.73 -6.97
N GLY A 212 15.30 23.41 -8.16
CA GLY A 212 16.68 23.52 -8.61
C GLY A 212 17.54 22.28 -8.40
N THR A 213 17.25 21.44 -7.38
CA THR A 213 17.95 20.16 -7.17
C THR A 213 17.11 18.95 -7.52
N GLY A 214 15.78 19.08 -7.53
CA GLY A 214 14.85 17.99 -7.73
C GLY A 214 14.75 17.00 -6.55
N LYS A 215 15.40 17.31 -5.41
CA LYS A 215 15.38 16.44 -4.24
C LYS A 215 14.00 16.43 -3.60
N VAL A 216 13.44 15.23 -3.42
CA VAL A 216 12.17 15.06 -2.70
C VAL A 216 12.47 15.09 -1.20
N ARG A 217 11.87 16.03 -0.47
CA ARG A 217 12.07 16.27 0.95
C ARG A 217 11.02 15.60 1.83
N ALA A 218 9.78 15.49 1.32
CA ALA A 218 8.68 14.84 2.03
C ALA A 218 7.70 14.18 1.05
N ILE A 219 7.07 13.08 1.47
CA ILE A 219 6.00 12.38 0.75
C ILE A 219 4.91 12.00 1.73
N VAL A 220 3.67 12.40 1.44
CA VAL A 220 2.47 11.96 2.16
C VAL A 220 1.53 11.29 1.17
N GLY A 221 1.27 10.01 1.33
CA GLY A 221 0.52 9.19 0.38
C GLY A 221 -0.98 9.08 0.65
N GLY A 222 -1.49 9.71 1.72
CA GLY A 222 -2.92 9.63 2.05
C GLY A 222 -3.30 10.46 3.26
N ARG A 223 -4.61 10.73 3.40
CA ARG A 223 -5.19 11.37 4.58
C ARG A 223 -5.24 10.41 5.74
N GLY A 224 -4.91 10.89 6.94
CA GLY A 224 -4.91 10.13 8.20
C GLY A 224 -3.56 9.49 8.50
N GLY A 225 -3.44 8.93 9.70
CA GLY A 225 -2.23 8.24 10.14
C GLY A 225 -2.01 6.95 9.33
N LYS A 226 -0.76 6.71 8.99
CA LYS A 226 -0.34 5.45 8.34
C LYS A 226 -0.19 4.36 9.41
N THR A 227 -1.01 3.33 9.33
CA THR A 227 -1.09 2.27 10.35
C THR A 227 -0.28 1.01 10.01
N SER A 228 0.21 0.90 8.77
CA SER A 228 0.94 -0.28 8.29
C SER A 228 1.95 0.13 7.22
N SER A 229 3.07 -0.58 7.14
CA SER A 229 4.02 -0.46 6.03
C SER A 229 3.39 -0.94 4.71
N ARG A 230 3.87 -0.43 3.58
CA ARG A 230 3.46 -0.81 2.21
C ARG A 230 1.96 -0.66 1.94
N THR A 231 1.30 0.30 2.57
CA THR A 231 -0.06 0.70 2.20
C THR A 231 -0.03 1.57 0.95
N LEU A 232 -1.20 1.69 0.29
CA LEU A 232 -1.33 2.48 -0.94
C LEU A 232 -0.77 3.90 -0.76
N ASN A 233 0.32 4.20 -1.46
CA ASN A 233 0.91 5.52 -1.55
C ASN A 233 0.32 6.26 -2.77
N ARG A 234 -0.65 7.12 -2.56
CA ARG A 234 -1.32 7.85 -3.65
C ARG A 234 -0.42 8.87 -4.33
N ALA A 235 0.67 9.27 -3.68
CA ALA A 235 1.64 10.19 -4.27
C ALA A 235 2.49 9.54 -5.38
N THR A 236 2.72 8.22 -5.28
CA THR A 236 3.58 7.48 -6.21
C THR A 236 2.84 6.48 -7.09
N SER A 237 1.67 5.98 -6.64
CA SER A 237 1.01 4.83 -7.28
C SER A 237 -0.37 5.16 -7.86
N SER A 238 -0.95 6.35 -7.59
CA SER A 238 -2.26 6.70 -8.13
C SER A 238 -2.15 7.40 -9.47
N VAL A 239 -2.74 6.80 -10.49
CA VAL A 239 -2.88 7.44 -11.81
C VAL A 239 -4.15 8.28 -11.85
N ARG A 240 -4.02 9.56 -12.21
CA ARG A 240 -5.11 10.52 -12.34
C ARG A 240 -4.91 11.39 -13.58
N GLN A 241 -6.00 11.93 -14.10
CA GLN A 241 -5.93 12.93 -15.15
C GLN A 241 -5.26 14.19 -14.59
N PRO A 242 -4.18 14.70 -15.23
CA PRO A 242 -3.44 15.85 -14.72
C PRO A 242 -4.20 17.18 -14.87
N GLY A 243 -5.24 17.23 -15.72
CA GLY A 243 -6.00 18.44 -15.98
C GLY A 243 -5.14 19.56 -16.54
N THR A 244 -5.43 20.79 -16.13
CA THR A 244 -4.74 22.01 -16.61
C THR A 244 -3.28 22.08 -16.19
N VAL A 245 -2.82 21.34 -15.19
CA VAL A 245 -1.40 21.28 -14.79
C VAL A 245 -0.53 20.76 -15.92
N LEU A 246 -1.06 19.90 -16.79
CA LEU A 246 -0.35 19.39 -17.96
C LEU A 246 -0.01 20.51 -18.97
N SER A 247 -0.73 21.63 -18.99
CA SER A 247 -0.48 22.74 -19.91
C SER A 247 0.95 23.28 -19.79
N THR A 248 1.53 23.22 -18.58
CA THR A 248 2.92 23.65 -18.36
C THR A 248 3.90 22.80 -19.17
N LEU A 249 3.70 21.49 -19.22
CA LEU A 249 4.58 20.55 -19.92
C LEU A 249 4.21 20.43 -21.41
N ALA A 250 2.92 20.45 -21.74
CA ALA A 250 2.44 20.17 -23.10
C ALA A 250 2.37 21.44 -24.00
N ALA A 251 2.22 22.64 -23.41
CA ALA A 251 2.08 23.87 -24.16
C ALA A 251 3.22 24.87 -23.88
N TYR A 252 3.41 25.25 -22.62
CA TYR A 252 4.37 26.32 -22.30
C TYR A 252 5.82 25.90 -22.48
N LEU A 253 6.18 24.68 -22.05
CA LEU A 253 7.57 24.21 -22.21
C LEU A 253 7.97 24.13 -23.69
N PRO A 254 7.25 23.47 -24.60
CA PRO A 254 7.58 23.46 -26.01
C PRO A 254 7.55 24.84 -26.64
N ALA A 255 6.62 25.71 -26.25
CA ALA A 255 6.55 27.07 -26.75
C ALA A 255 7.83 27.84 -26.46
N LEU A 256 8.39 27.72 -25.26
CA LEU A 256 9.63 28.38 -24.87
C LEU A 256 10.88 27.70 -25.43
N ASP A 257 10.92 26.37 -25.45
CA ASP A 257 12.11 25.58 -25.79
C ASP A 257 12.31 25.43 -27.30
N THR A 258 11.22 25.08 -28.02
CA THR A 258 11.33 24.74 -29.46
C THR A 258 10.71 25.78 -30.42
N CYS A 259 9.68 26.51 -29.98
CA CYS A 259 8.98 27.48 -30.84
C CYS A 259 9.56 28.88 -30.77
N GLY A 260 10.65 29.12 -30.03
CA GLY A 260 11.32 30.40 -29.91
C GLY A 260 10.49 31.50 -29.21
N MET A 261 9.44 31.11 -28.48
CA MET A 261 8.66 32.06 -27.68
C MET A 261 9.41 32.46 -26.42
N THR A 262 9.03 33.58 -25.85
CA THR A 262 9.55 34.08 -24.57
C THR A 262 8.41 34.37 -23.61
N LEU A 263 8.70 34.62 -22.34
CA LEU A 263 7.69 35.04 -21.36
C LEU A 263 6.98 36.35 -21.73
N GLY A 264 7.57 37.15 -22.62
CA GLY A 264 7.00 38.39 -23.13
C GLY A 264 6.26 38.24 -24.46
N THR A 265 6.17 37.03 -25.01
CA THR A 265 5.45 36.79 -26.27
C THR A 265 3.96 36.98 -26.05
N VAL A 266 3.37 37.87 -26.90
CA VAL A 266 1.92 38.11 -26.87
C VAL A 266 1.23 37.08 -27.76
N VAL A 267 0.23 36.39 -27.21
CA VAL A 267 -0.63 35.47 -27.93
C VAL A 267 -2.01 36.08 -28.07
N GLU A 268 -2.53 36.10 -29.31
CA GLU A 268 -3.88 36.60 -29.57
C GLU A 268 -4.92 35.63 -29.04
N ASP A 269 -5.78 36.07 -28.14
CA ASP A 269 -6.91 35.29 -27.62
C ASP A 269 -8.12 35.47 -28.55
N ALA A 270 -8.10 34.77 -29.67
CA ALA A 270 -9.13 34.79 -30.69
C ALA A 270 -9.82 33.42 -30.78
N PRO A 271 -11.11 33.34 -31.21
CA PRO A 271 -11.79 32.09 -31.46
C PRO A 271 -11.00 31.20 -32.39
N TYR A 272 -10.66 30.01 -31.97
CA TYR A 272 -9.87 29.06 -32.75
C TYR A 272 -10.71 27.79 -33.03
N ARG A 273 -10.65 27.34 -34.29
CA ARG A 273 -11.29 26.08 -34.72
C ARG A 273 -10.20 25.10 -35.13
N TYR A 274 -10.32 23.87 -34.62
CA TYR A 274 -9.44 22.79 -35.08
C TYR A 274 -9.73 22.47 -36.56
N THR A 275 -8.68 22.24 -37.33
CA THR A 275 -8.78 21.97 -38.80
C THR A 275 -9.49 20.67 -39.10
N ASP A 276 -9.43 19.71 -38.19
CA ASP A 276 -9.94 18.33 -38.38
C ASP A 276 -11.32 18.10 -37.76
N THR A 277 -11.89 19.08 -37.08
CA THR A 277 -13.19 19.00 -36.44
C THR A 277 -13.94 20.33 -36.50
N ASP A 278 -15.27 20.26 -36.44
CA ASP A 278 -16.08 21.48 -36.27
C ASP A 278 -16.06 22.05 -34.85
N HIS A 279 -15.17 21.54 -34.00
CA HIS A 279 -15.08 21.99 -32.61
C HIS A 279 -14.38 23.37 -32.52
N MET A 280 -15.12 24.32 -31.96
CA MET A 280 -14.59 25.67 -31.63
C MET A 280 -14.04 25.64 -30.20
N VAL A 281 -12.79 26.05 -30.04
CA VAL A 281 -12.20 26.23 -28.70
C VAL A 281 -12.85 27.42 -28.03
N GLN A 282 -13.38 27.26 -26.85
CA GLN A 282 -13.95 28.34 -26.03
C GLN A 282 -13.16 28.46 -24.73
N ASN A 283 -12.94 29.69 -24.30
CA ASN A 283 -12.40 29.92 -22.96
C ASN A 283 -13.41 29.44 -21.90
N THR A 284 -12.96 28.60 -20.99
CA THR A 284 -13.68 28.33 -19.76
C THR A 284 -13.36 29.48 -18.81
N ALA A 285 -14.32 30.40 -18.64
CA ALA A 285 -14.25 31.45 -17.64
C ALA A 285 -14.31 30.91 -16.23
#